data_d836682ab76b31d56a432275a0fef52b
#
_entry.id   d836682ab76b31d56a432275a0fef52b
#
_cell.length_a   1.000
_cell.length_b   1.000
_cell.length_c   1.000
_cell.angle_alpha   90.00
_cell.angle_beta   90.00
_cell.angle_gamma   90.00
#
_symmetry.space_group_name_H-M   'P 1'
#
loop_
_entity.id
_entity.type
_entity.pdbx_description
1 polymer ?
#
loop_
_entity_poly.entity_id
_entity_poly.type
_entity_poly.pdbx_seq_one_letter_code
_entity_poly.pdbx_strand_id
1 'polypeptide(L)'
;MTDRSLPRQERLRSFGAIRRLFESGESGFVYPLRYVWIAEADEIPSVEVLFSVPKKFQKRANKRNLQRRRMKEAYRLNKEIFDREGNPVALDLALIYSSKELTPYRVIEHAVQKIMEQIM
;
A
#
# COMPACT_ATOMS: atom_id res chain seq x y z
N MET A 1 -5.90 1.42 23.27
CA MET A 1 -6.22 2.31 22.14
C MET A 1 -5.26 2.07 20.99
N THR A 2 -5.79 1.81 19.82
CA THR A 2 -4.94 1.49 18.67
C THR A 2 -4.32 2.78 18.12
N ASP A 3 -3.00 2.81 18.06
CA ASP A 3 -2.29 3.89 17.43
C ASP A 3 -2.41 3.76 15.92
N ARG A 4 -2.99 4.76 15.25
CA ARG A 4 -3.14 4.77 13.80
C ARG A 4 -2.02 5.50 13.06
N SER A 5 -1.00 5.94 13.77
CA SER A 5 0.17 6.49 13.11
C SER A 5 0.89 5.36 12.35
N LEU A 6 1.64 5.74 11.32
CA LEU A 6 2.34 4.77 10.48
C LEU A 6 3.76 4.61 11.01
N PRO A 7 4.06 3.53 11.76
CA PRO A 7 5.39 3.34 12.29
C PRO A 7 6.42 3.05 11.19
N ARG A 8 7.70 3.25 11.51
CA ARG A 8 8.79 3.09 10.55
C ARG A 8 8.84 1.70 9.92
N GLN A 9 8.57 0.67 10.71
CA GLN A 9 8.65 -0.70 10.23
C GLN A 9 7.56 -1.03 9.21
N GLU A 10 6.51 -0.22 9.11
CA GLU A 10 5.48 -0.40 8.09
C GLU A 10 5.76 0.35 6.80
N ARG A 11 6.98 0.92 6.67
CA ARG A 11 7.39 1.62 5.45
C ARG A 11 8.47 0.82 4.74
N LEU A 12 8.18 0.43 3.51
CA LEU A 12 9.14 -0.35 2.72
C LEU A 12 10.29 0.56 2.27
N ARG A 13 11.49 0.31 2.76
CA ARG A 13 12.66 1.16 2.53
C ARG A 13 13.86 0.45 1.92
N SER A 14 13.99 -0.84 2.13
CA SER A 14 15.13 -1.60 1.65
C SER A 14 15.07 -1.77 0.14
N PHE A 15 16.17 -1.44 -0.56
CA PHE A 15 16.26 -1.71 -2.00
C PHE A 15 16.12 -3.19 -2.32
N GLY A 16 16.69 -4.06 -1.49
CA GLY A 16 16.57 -5.50 -1.68
C GLY A 16 15.14 -5.97 -1.55
N ALA A 17 14.41 -5.47 -0.55
CA ALA A 17 13.01 -5.81 -0.34
C ALA A 17 12.13 -5.29 -1.49
N ILE A 18 12.37 -4.07 -1.94
CA ILE A 18 11.62 -3.48 -3.06
C ILE A 18 11.85 -4.27 -4.34
N ARG A 19 13.11 -4.62 -4.64
CA ARG A 19 13.46 -5.41 -5.81
C ARG A 19 12.77 -6.77 -5.76
N ARG A 20 12.86 -7.47 -4.64
CA ARG A 20 12.24 -8.76 -4.45
C ARG A 20 10.72 -8.69 -4.63
N LEU A 21 10.10 -7.62 -4.11
CA LEU A 21 8.66 -7.40 -4.24
C LEU A 21 8.25 -7.32 -5.71
N PHE A 22 8.95 -6.52 -6.51
CA PHE A 22 8.60 -6.34 -7.92
C PHE A 22 8.99 -7.53 -8.80
N GLU A 23 10.00 -8.30 -8.42
CA GLU A 23 10.42 -9.48 -9.18
C GLU A 23 9.58 -10.71 -8.87
N SER A 24 9.17 -10.88 -7.62
CA SER A 24 8.56 -12.14 -7.13
C SER A 24 7.15 -11.97 -6.60
N GLY A 25 6.66 -10.74 -6.43
CA GLY A 25 5.35 -10.49 -5.86
C GLY A 25 4.21 -10.72 -6.84
N GLU A 26 3.04 -10.95 -6.29
CA GLU A 26 1.81 -10.99 -7.08
C GLU A 26 1.28 -9.58 -7.28
N SER A 27 0.73 -9.31 -8.47
CA SER A 27 0.25 -7.99 -8.81
C SER A 27 -1.22 -8.01 -9.22
N GLY A 28 -1.86 -6.85 -9.09
CA GLY A 28 -3.23 -6.66 -9.51
C GLY A 28 -3.54 -5.19 -9.66
N PHE A 29 -4.78 -4.89 -9.97
CA PHE A 29 -5.22 -3.52 -10.19
C PHE A 29 -6.64 -3.34 -9.68
N VAL A 30 -6.81 -2.31 -8.84
CA VAL A 30 -8.13 -1.78 -8.45
C VAL A 30 -8.08 -0.28 -8.68
N TYR A 31 -8.78 0.22 -9.69
CA TYR A 31 -8.69 1.63 -10.07
C TYR A 31 -8.80 2.55 -8.86
N PRO A 32 -7.97 3.55 -8.70
CA PRO A 32 -6.86 3.96 -9.58
C PRO A 32 -5.50 3.37 -9.20
N LEU A 33 -5.46 2.32 -8.39
CA LEU A 33 -4.24 1.79 -7.79
C LEU A 33 -3.84 0.45 -8.39
N ARG A 34 -2.58 0.38 -8.81
CA ARG A 34 -1.91 -0.87 -9.07
C ARG A 34 -1.25 -1.34 -7.79
N TYR A 35 -1.23 -2.65 -7.55
CA TYR A 35 -0.57 -3.16 -6.36
C TYR A 35 0.29 -4.38 -6.68
N VAL A 36 1.33 -4.54 -5.87
CA VAL A 36 2.20 -5.72 -5.89
C VAL A 36 2.44 -6.12 -4.45
N TRP A 37 2.33 -7.41 -4.15
CA TRP A 37 2.50 -7.87 -2.79
C TRP A 37 3.18 -9.23 -2.73
N ILE A 38 3.88 -9.48 -1.61
CA ILE A 38 4.45 -10.76 -1.28
C ILE A 38 4.25 -10.98 0.22
N ALA A 39 3.84 -12.18 0.60
CA ALA A 39 3.63 -12.53 2.01
C ALA A 39 4.35 -13.83 2.31
N GLU A 40 4.99 -13.89 3.48
CA GLU A 40 5.67 -15.08 3.97
C GLU A 40 5.24 -15.33 5.41
N ALA A 41 5.11 -16.60 5.77
CA ALA A 41 4.87 -16.97 7.16
C ALA A 41 6.08 -16.55 8.00
N ASP A 42 5.83 -15.87 9.10
CA ASP A 42 6.87 -15.42 10.01
C ASP A 42 6.35 -15.49 11.43
N GLU A 43 7.23 -15.74 12.39
CA GLU A 43 6.87 -15.74 13.80
C GLU A 43 6.48 -14.34 14.28
N ILE A 44 7.09 -13.33 13.69
CA ILE A 44 6.81 -11.93 14.01
C ILE A 44 6.05 -11.30 12.86
N PRO A 45 4.74 -11.01 13.02
CA PRO A 45 4.00 -10.35 11.97
C PRO A 45 4.55 -8.95 11.70
N SER A 46 4.68 -8.62 10.43
CA SER A 46 5.13 -7.30 10.01
C SER A 46 4.47 -6.92 8.71
N VAL A 47 4.22 -5.61 8.53
CA VAL A 47 3.68 -5.09 7.28
C VAL A 47 4.53 -3.90 6.87
N GLU A 48 5.09 -3.97 5.67
CA GLU A 48 5.84 -2.86 5.08
C GLU A 48 5.14 -2.43 3.81
N VAL A 49 4.88 -1.13 3.67
CA VAL A 49 4.12 -0.59 2.54
C VAL A 49 4.91 0.50 1.84
N LEU A 50 4.94 0.41 0.51
CA LEU A 50 5.49 1.45 -0.36
C LEU A 50 4.33 2.19 -1.03
N PHE A 51 4.33 3.51 -0.94
CA PHE A 51 3.36 4.36 -1.62
C PHE A 51 4.05 5.12 -2.74
N SER A 52 3.59 4.93 -3.97
CA SER A 52 4.22 5.53 -5.14
C SER A 52 3.21 6.24 -6.02
N VAL A 53 3.57 7.45 -6.47
CA VAL A 53 2.81 8.19 -7.48
C VAL A 53 3.80 8.58 -8.58
N PRO A 54 3.91 7.77 -9.65
CA PRO A 54 4.89 8.04 -10.71
C PRO A 54 4.62 9.33 -11.48
N LYS A 55 5.69 9.98 -11.92
CA LYS A 55 5.62 11.22 -12.70
C LYS A 55 4.83 11.07 -14.00
N LYS A 56 4.86 9.91 -14.60
CA LYS A 56 4.12 9.68 -15.86
C LYS A 56 2.62 9.84 -15.72
N PHE A 57 2.10 9.65 -14.51
CA PHE A 57 0.68 9.82 -14.22
C PHE A 57 0.36 11.20 -13.67
N GLN A 58 1.21 11.72 -12.78
CA GLN A 58 1.02 13.03 -12.16
C GLN A 58 2.32 13.82 -12.26
N LYS A 59 2.39 14.74 -13.21
CA LYS A 59 3.63 15.48 -13.52
C LYS A 59 4.01 16.50 -12.45
N ARG A 60 3.03 17.09 -11.78
CA ARG A 60 3.27 18.13 -10.79
C ARG A 60 3.55 17.51 -9.42
N ALA A 61 4.63 17.96 -8.78
CA ALA A 61 5.05 17.43 -7.48
C ALA A 61 3.97 17.59 -6.40
N ASN A 62 3.29 18.73 -6.38
CA ASN A 62 2.23 18.98 -5.40
C ASN A 62 1.05 17.99 -5.57
N LYS A 63 0.74 17.61 -6.79
CA LYS A 63 -0.31 16.62 -7.07
C LYS A 63 0.11 15.23 -6.65
N ARG A 64 1.37 14.86 -6.92
CA ARG A 64 1.91 13.57 -6.46
C ARG A 64 1.88 13.49 -4.93
N ASN A 65 2.27 14.55 -4.25
CA ASN A 65 2.27 14.58 -2.79
C ASN A 65 0.86 14.47 -2.22
N LEU A 66 -0.11 15.12 -2.85
CA LEU A 66 -1.51 15.04 -2.44
C LEU A 66 -2.03 13.60 -2.54
N GLN A 67 -1.82 12.95 -3.68
CA GLN A 67 -2.30 11.59 -3.88
C GLN A 67 -1.58 10.60 -2.97
N ARG A 68 -0.29 10.79 -2.77
CA ARG A 68 0.47 9.94 -1.84
C ARG A 68 -0.08 10.05 -0.42
N ARG A 69 -0.40 11.26 0.04
CA ARG A 69 -1.00 11.47 1.36
C ARG A 69 -2.36 10.80 1.48
N ARG A 70 -3.18 10.87 0.42
CA ARG A 70 -4.48 10.20 0.40
C ARG A 70 -4.34 8.69 0.50
N MET A 71 -3.36 8.11 -0.21
CA MET A 71 -3.07 6.68 -0.15
C MET A 71 -2.62 6.25 1.24
N LYS A 72 -1.73 7.01 1.86
CA LYS A 72 -1.25 6.74 3.22
C LYS A 72 -2.37 6.83 4.24
N GLU A 73 -3.22 7.84 4.13
CA GLU A 73 -4.35 8.02 5.03
C GLU A 73 -5.34 6.87 4.90
N ALA A 74 -5.67 6.48 3.67
CA ALA A 74 -6.57 5.36 3.43
C ALA A 74 -6.02 4.06 4.01
N TYR A 75 -4.74 3.79 3.83
CA TYR A 75 -4.11 2.61 4.42
C TYR A 75 -4.14 2.69 5.94
N ARG A 76 -3.75 3.82 6.52
CA ARG A 76 -3.68 4.00 7.97
C ARG A 76 -5.03 3.75 8.63
N LEU A 77 -6.12 4.24 8.03
CA LEU A 77 -7.46 4.08 8.59
C LEU A 77 -8.04 2.68 8.42
N ASN A 78 -7.46 1.88 7.54
CA ASN A 78 -7.96 0.53 7.23
C ASN A 78 -6.98 -0.59 7.60
N LYS A 79 -5.93 -0.29 8.37
CA LYS A 79 -4.91 -1.27 8.79
C LYS A 79 -5.51 -2.48 9.49
N GLU A 80 -6.59 -2.29 10.22
CA GLU A 80 -7.25 -3.35 10.97
C GLU A 80 -7.77 -4.50 10.10
N ILE A 81 -7.92 -4.28 8.78
CA ILE A 81 -8.30 -5.34 7.87
C ILE A 81 -7.27 -6.48 7.91
N PHE A 82 -5.98 -6.14 8.00
CA PHE A 82 -4.92 -7.14 8.10
C PHE A 82 -4.89 -7.85 9.46
N ASP A 83 -5.44 -7.23 10.49
CA ASP A 83 -5.46 -7.80 11.84
C ASP A 83 -6.58 -8.81 12.05
N ARG A 84 -7.59 -8.83 11.18
CA ARG A 84 -8.79 -9.67 11.34
C ARG A 84 -8.49 -11.15 11.34
N GLU A 85 -7.51 -11.58 10.55
CA GLU A 85 -7.22 -13.00 10.36
C GLU A 85 -6.31 -13.57 11.45
N GLY A 86 -5.57 -12.71 12.14
CA GLY A 86 -4.72 -13.14 13.24
C GLY A 86 -3.54 -14.02 12.85
N ASN A 87 -3.26 -14.20 11.55
CA ASN A 87 -2.16 -15.01 11.09
C ASN A 87 -0.86 -14.22 11.06
N PRO A 88 0.22 -14.73 11.69
CA PRO A 88 1.50 -14.04 11.61
C PRO A 88 2.11 -14.18 10.21
N VAL A 89 2.18 -13.07 9.51
CA VAL A 89 2.81 -13.01 8.17
C VAL A 89 3.71 -11.78 8.08
N ALA A 90 4.77 -11.91 7.31
CA ALA A 90 5.57 -10.78 6.87
C ALA A 90 5.04 -10.38 5.50
N LEU A 91 4.44 -9.21 5.41
CA LEU A 91 3.80 -8.71 4.19
C LEU A 91 4.53 -7.48 3.67
N ASP A 92 4.96 -7.55 2.42
CA ASP A 92 5.46 -6.39 1.68
C ASP A 92 4.41 -6.02 0.62
N LEU A 93 4.01 -4.77 0.60
CA LEU A 93 2.97 -4.28 -0.30
C LEU A 93 3.40 -2.98 -0.96
N ALA A 94 3.26 -2.88 -2.27
CA ALA A 94 3.41 -1.64 -3.00
C ALA A 94 2.05 -1.19 -3.52
N LEU A 95 1.69 0.06 -3.24
CA LEU A 95 0.51 0.72 -3.78
C LEU A 95 0.98 1.81 -4.74
N ILE A 96 0.61 1.70 -6.01
CA ILE A 96 1.11 2.56 -7.07
C ILE A 96 -0.06 3.27 -7.73
N TYR A 97 -0.10 4.60 -7.62
CA TYR A 97 -1.13 5.39 -8.28
C TYR A 97 -0.93 5.33 -9.79
N SER A 98 -1.93 4.84 -10.52
CA SER A 98 -1.80 4.53 -11.95
C SER A 98 -2.93 5.17 -12.76
N SER A 99 -3.18 6.46 -12.54
CA SER A 99 -4.16 7.22 -13.29
C SER A 99 -3.66 8.65 -13.52
N LYS A 100 -3.97 9.20 -14.68
CA LYS A 100 -3.69 10.61 -15.00
C LYS A 100 -4.69 11.55 -14.36
N GLU A 101 -5.81 11.04 -13.87
CA GLU A 101 -6.83 11.82 -13.20
C GLU A 101 -6.53 11.96 -11.73
N LEU A 102 -6.96 13.08 -11.14
CA LEU A 102 -6.92 13.28 -9.70
C LEU A 102 -8.22 12.73 -9.13
N THR A 103 -8.14 11.55 -8.52
CA THR A 103 -9.32 10.95 -7.91
C THR A 103 -9.54 11.48 -6.50
N PRO A 104 -10.80 11.63 -6.06
CA PRO A 104 -11.06 12.02 -4.67
C PRO A 104 -10.67 10.93 -3.69
N TYR A 105 -10.50 11.32 -2.43
CA TYR A 105 -10.06 10.42 -1.37
C TYR A 105 -10.92 9.16 -1.26
N ARG A 106 -12.25 9.29 -1.37
CA ARG A 106 -13.16 8.15 -1.23
C ARG A 106 -12.90 7.05 -2.27
N VAL A 107 -12.48 7.44 -3.49
CA VAL A 107 -12.15 6.49 -4.55
C VAL A 107 -10.87 5.75 -4.20
N ILE A 108 -9.88 6.47 -3.69
CA ILE A 108 -8.62 5.89 -3.25
C ILE A 108 -8.85 4.97 -2.05
N GLU A 109 -9.66 5.39 -1.08
CA GLU A 109 -9.97 4.56 0.09
C GLU A 109 -10.66 3.26 -0.31
N HIS A 110 -11.63 3.34 -1.21
CA HIS A 110 -12.32 2.15 -1.72
C HIS A 110 -11.32 1.18 -2.37
N ALA A 111 -10.40 1.71 -3.19
CA ALA A 111 -9.38 0.88 -3.84
C ALA A 111 -8.46 0.23 -2.81
N VAL A 112 -8.00 0.97 -1.82
CA VAL A 112 -7.14 0.43 -0.76
C VAL A 112 -7.86 -0.67 0.01
N GLN A 113 -9.12 -0.45 0.39
CA GLN A 113 -9.92 -1.47 1.09
C GLN A 113 -10.05 -2.73 0.26
N LYS A 114 -10.36 -2.62 -1.02
CA LYS A 114 -10.50 -3.77 -1.91
C LYS A 114 -9.19 -4.53 -2.06
N ILE A 115 -8.09 -3.82 -2.21
CA ILE A 115 -6.78 -4.44 -2.33
C ILE A 115 -6.44 -5.21 -1.06
N MET A 116 -6.63 -4.60 0.12
CA MET A 116 -6.33 -5.23 1.39
C MET A 116 -7.20 -6.47 1.62
N GLU A 117 -8.47 -6.42 1.24
CA GLU A 117 -9.37 -7.58 1.33
C GLU A 117 -8.97 -8.71 0.38
N GLN A 118 -8.47 -8.39 -0.82
CA GLN A 118 -8.03 -9.39 -1.79
C GLN A 118 -6.76 -10.11 -1.35
N ILE A 119 -5.88 -9.43 -0.63
CA ILE A 119 -4.63 -10.01 -0.12
C ILE A 119 -4.90 -10.98 1.04
N MET A 120 -5.93 -10.74 1.81
CA MET A 120 -6.28 -11.55 2.98
C MET A 120 -6.84 -12.93 2.62
#